data_46064edd6b222f4c5470885ff91349e6
#
_entry.id   46064edd6b222f4c5470885ff91349e6
#
_cell.length_a   1.000
_cell.length_b   1.000
_cell.length_c   1.000
_cell.angle_alpha   90.00
_cell.angle_beta   90.00
_cell.angle_gamma   90.00
#
_symmetry.space_group_name_H-M   'P 1'
#
loop_
_entity.id
_entity.type
_entity.pdbx_description
1 polymer ?
#
loop_
_entity_poly.entity_id
_entity_poly.type
_entity_poly.pdbx_seq_one_letter_code
_entity_poly.pdbx_strand_id
1 'polypeptide(L)'
;MLKRIRQPGRNDSGFTLIELLIVIVILGVLAGIVVFAVNGITDRGTIAACKADVETVTIASEAYYAKNGSYAANLAALVSAGFLHSAPTDVTYTTGSPATIAPNGVTGC
;
A
#
# COMPACT_ATOMS: atom_id res chain seq x y z
N MET A 1 -43.04 28.97 22.47
CA MET A 1 -43.03 28.85 22.02
C MET A 1 -42.78 28.42 21.41
N LEU A 2 -42.54 28.40 21.38
CA LEU A 2 -42.43 28.05 20.88
C LEU A 2 -42.25 27.79 20.03
N LYS A 3 -42.19 27.83 19.84
CA LYS A 3 -42.22 27.58 19.12
C LYS A 3 -41.88 27.31 18.24
N ARG A 4 -41.98 27.48 18.29
CA ARG A 4 -41.87 27.31 17.58
C ARG A 4 -41.28 27.02 16.86
N ILE A 5 -41.31 26.96 16.98
CA ILE A 5 -41.14 26.60 16.40
C ILE A 5 -40.89 26.29 15.54
N ARG A 6 -40.99 26.37 15.43
CA ARG A 6 -41.14 26.04 14.64
C ARG A 6 -40.77 25.92 13.74
N GLN A 7 -40.59 25.88 13.68
CA GLN A 7 -40.48 25.63 12.93
C GLN A 7 -40.09 25.40 12.20
N PRO A 8 -40.21 25.63 12.21
CA PRO A 8 -39.89 25.24 11.45
C PRO A 8 -39.67 24.80 10.72
N GLY A 9 -39.75 24.96 10.60
CA GLY A 9 -39.71 24.59 9.99
C GLY A 9 -39.28 24.31 9.19
N ARG A 10 -39.47 24.61 9.23
CA ARG A 10 -39.17 24.32 8.58
C ARG A 10 -38.41 24.08 8.06
N ASN A 11 -38.11 24.44 8.24
CA ASN A 11 -37.54 23.99 7.89
C ASN A 11 -37.03 23.39 7.90
N ASP A 12 -36.78 23.97 8.47
CA ASP A 12 -36.60 23.04 8.84
C ASP A 12 -36.83 22.19 8.46
N SER A 13 -36.52 22.84 8.59
CA SER A 13 -36.89 21.82 8.16
C SER A 13 -36.62 21.07 7.05
N GLY A 14 -36.74 20.91 6.65
CA GLY A 14 -36.72 19.75 5.81
C GLY A 14 -36.02 19.97 4.51
N PHE A 15 -35.31 18.96 4.08
CA PHE A 15 -34.74 18.94 2.76
C PHE A 15 -35.80 18.71 1.71
N THR A 16 -35.60 19.25 0.51
CA THR A 16 -36.43 18.91 -0.63
C THR A 16 -36.05 17.54 -1.17
N LEU A 17 -36.97 16.92 -1.89
CA LEU A 17 -36.71 15.63 -2.52
C LEU A 17 -35.55 15.70 -3.53
N ILE A 18 -35.54 16.75 -4.35
CA ILE A 18 -34.50 16.92 -5.35
C ILE A 18 -33.15 17.17 -4.71
N GLU A 19 -33.10 17.84 -3.59
CA GLU A 19 -31.87 18.10 -2.85
C GLU A 19 -31.24 16.78 -2.37
N LEU A 20 -32.05 15.91 -1.81
CA LEU A 20 -31.59 14.59 -1.39
C LEU A 20 -31.16 13.75 -2.60
N LEU A 21 -31.92 13.82 -3.69
CA LEU A 21 -31.61 13.09 -4.91
C LEU A 21 -30.24 13.50 -5.48
N ILE A 22 -29.97 14.80 -5.54
CA ILE A 22 -28.69 15.32 -6.03
C ILE A 22 -27.54 14.79 -5.16
N VAL A 23 -27.72 14.79 -3.86
CA VAL A 23 -26.68 14.34 -2.93
C VAL A 23 -26.33 12.87 -3.16
N ILE A 24 -27.32 11.98 -3.26
CA ILE A 24 -27.05 10.58 -3.47
C ILE A 24 -26.44 10.29 -4.85
N VAL A 25 -26.79 11.05 -5.87
CA VAL A 25 -26.20 10.93 -7.20
C VAL A 25 -24.73 11.33 -7.17
N ILE A 26 -24.40 12.45 -6.54
CA ILE A 26 -23.02 12.92 -6.41
C ILE A 26 -22.18 11.89 -5.64
N LEU A 27 -22.71 11.37 -4.53
CA LEU A 27 -22.00 10.37 -3.73
C LEU A 27 -21.77 9.08 -4.52
N GLY A 28 -22.75 8.67 -5.31
CA GLY A 28 -22.61 7.46 -6.14
C GLY A 28 -21.53 7.61 -7.20
N VAL A 29 -21.47 8.75 -7.86
CA VAL A 29 -20.44 9.04 -8.87
C VAL A 29 -19.05 9.06 -8.24
N LEU A 30 -18.90 9.75 -7.11
CA LEU A 30 -17.62 9.83 -6.41
C LEU A 30 -17.16 8.47 -5.91
N ALA A 31 -18.09 7.67 -5.37
CA ALA A 31 -17.77 6.32 -4.92
C ALA A 31 -17.25 5.45 -6.07
N GLY A 32 -17.85 5.55 -7.25
CA GLY A 32 -17.41 4.83 -8.43
C GLY A 32 -16.01 5.20 -8.85
N ILE A 33 -15.69 6.49 -8.85
CA ILE A 33 -14.35 6.97 -9.21
C ILE A 33 -13.30 6.46 -8.21
N VAL A 34 -13.63 6.51 -6.93
CA VAL A 34 -12.70 6.07 -5.86
C VAL A 34 -12.40 4.59 -5.99
N VAL A 35 -13.41 3.75 -6.24
CA VAL A 35 -13.19 2.32 -6.39
C VAL A 35 -12.25 2.03 -7.56
N PHE A 36 -12.42 2.71 -8.69
CA PHE A 36 -11.53 2.56 -9.83
C PHE A 36 -10.11 2.99 -9.51
N ALA A 37 -9.96 4.12 -8.85
CA ALA A 37 -8.64 4.66 -8.50
C ALA A 37 -7.91 3.74 -7.52
N VAL A 38 -8.63 3.20 -6.53
CA VAL A 38 -8.04 2.33 -5.52
C VAL A 38 -7.51 1.05 -6.14
N ASN A 39 -8.24 0.44 -7.09
CA ASN A 39 -7.77 -0.77 -7.77
C ASN A 39 -6.44 -0.53 -8.51
N GLY A 40 -6.35 0.54 -9.27
CA GLY A 40 -5.12 0.88 -9.98
C GLY A 40 -3.96 1.20 -9.04
N ILE A 41 -4.23 1.89 -7.94
CA ILE A 41 -3.21 2.23 -6.94
C ILE A 41 -2.71 0.98 -6.22
N THR A 42 -3.59 0.02 -5.94
CA THR A 42 -3.20 -1.22 -5.27
C THR A 42 -2.18 -2.00 -6.10
N ASP A 43 -2.42 -2.16 -7.40
CA ASP A 43 -1.47 -2.85 -8.27
C ASP A 43 -0.13 -2.12 -8.32
N ARG A 44 -0.15 -0.81 -8.50
CA ARG A 44 1.07 -0.01 -8.54
C ARG A 44 1.80 -0.04 -7.20
N GLY A 45 1.05 -0.03 -6.11
CA GLY A 45 1.61 -0.12 -4.78
C GLY A 45 2.32 -1.44 -4.53
N THR A 46 1.74 -2.54 -4.99
CA THR A 46 2.35 -3.87 -4.89
C THR A 46 3.65 -3.94 -5.68
N ILE A 47 3.64 -3.43 -6.90
CA ILE A 47 4.86 -3.39 -7.74
C ILE A 47 5.92 -2.50 -7.10
N ALA A 48 5.56 -1.34 -6.61
CA ALA A 48 6.50 -0.42 -5.97
C ALA A 48 7.08 -1.02 -4.70
N ALA A 49 6.27 -1.70 -3.90
CA ALA A 49 6.73 -2.38 -2.70
C ALA A 49 7.71 -3.49 -3.03
N CYS A 50 7.41 -4.29 -4.06
CA CYS A 50 8.30 -5.35 -4.51
C CYS A 50 9.65 -4.79 -4.98
N LYS A 51 9.64 -3.72 -5.77
CA LYS A 51 10.89 -3.09 -6.22
C LYS A 51 11.69 -2.55 -5.05
N ALA A 52 11.02 -1.94 -4.07
CA ALA A 52 11.69 -1.43 -2.87
C ALA A 52 12.28 -2.57 -2.05
N ASP A 53 11.59 -3.69 -1.95
CA ASP A 53 12.09 -4.85 -1.21
C ASP A 53 13.30 -5.47 -1.89
N VAL A 54 13.26 -5.60 -3.22
CA VAL A 54 14.42 -6.10 -4.00
C VAL A 54 15.61 -5.19 -3.75
N GLU A 55 15.44 -3.89 -3.81
CA GLU A 55 16.52 -2.93 -3.59
C GLU A 55 17.04 -3.00 -2.15
N THR A 56 16.12 -3.09 -1.19
CA THR A 56 16.48 -3.17 0.22
C THR A 56 17.29 -4.43 0.51
N VAL A 57 16.89 -5.57 -0.02
CA VAL A 57 17.63 -6.83 0.15
C VAL A 57 18.99 -6.76 -0.54
N THR A 58 19.07 -6.12 -1.70
CA THR A 58 20.33 -5.92 -2.41
C THR A 58 21.31 -5.12 -1.55
N ILE A 59 20.84 -3.99 -1.00
CA ILE A 59 21.65 -3.14 -0.13
C ILE A 59 22.06 -3.91 1.13
N ALA A 60 21.14 -4.66 1.73
CA ALA A 60 21.43 -5.45 2.92
C ALA A 60 22.49 -6.53 2.64
N SER A 61 22.41 -7.18 1.49
CA SER A 61 23.38 -8.20 1.11
C SER A 61 24.77 -7.61 0.90
N GLU A 62 24.85 -6.43 0.30
CA GLU A 62 26.13 -5.74 0.13
C GLU A 62 26.71 -5.27 1.47
N ALA A 63 25.86 -4.79 2.37
CA ALA A 63 26.30 -4.40 3.72
C ALA A 63 26.83 -5.62 4.51
N TYR A 64 26.16 -6.75 4.37
CA TYR A 64 26.60 -8.00 4.99
C TYR A 64 27.97 -8.41 4.45
N TYR A 65 28.14 -8.35 3.14
CA TYR A 65 29.41 -8.64 2.49
C TYR A 65 30.52 -7.71 3.01
N ALA A 66 30.23 -6.42 3.10
CA ALA A 66 31.20 -5.44 3.56
C ALA A 66 31.67 -5.70 4.99
N LYS A 67 30.78 -6.25 5.82
CA LYS A 67 31.10 -6.53 7.22
C LYS A 67 31.75 -7.90 7.39
N ASN A 68 31.31 -8.90 6.67
CA ASN A 68 31.72 -10.29 6.90
C ASN A 68 32.64 -10.88 5.82
N GLY A 69 32.84 -10.18 4.71
CA GLY A 69 33.67 -10.64 3.62
C GLY A 69 33.06 -11.72 2.73
N SER A 70 31.81 -12.07 2.98
CA SER A 70 31.06 -13.02 2.17
C SER A 70 29.58 -12.68 2.19
N TYR A 71 28.83 -13.14 1.18
CA TYR A 71 27.41 -12.91 1.13
C TYR A 71 26.67 -13.88 2.06
N ALA A 72 25.51 -13.43 2.57
CA ALA A 72 24.69 -14.25 3.45
C ALA A 72 24.16 -15.47 2.72
N ALA A 73 23.93 -16.55 3.47
CA ALA A 73 23.43 -17.79 2.91
C ALA A 73 21.96 -17.69 2.47
N ASN A 74 21.18 -16.85 3.15
CA ASN A 74 19.75 -16.69 2.86
C ASN A 74 19.23 -15.40 3.50
N LEU A 75 17.94 -15.11 3.29
CA LEU A 75 17.30 -13.94 3.88
C LEU A 75 17.29 -13.98 5.41
N ALA A 76 17.11 -15.18 5.99
CA ALA A 76 17.09 -15.34 7.44
C ALA A 76 18.42 -14.92 8.06
N ALA A 77 19.53 -15.17 7.38
CA ALA A 77 20.85 -14.75 7.85
C ALA A 77 20.98 -13.23 7.88
N LEU A 78 20.40 -12.53 6.90
CA LEU A 78 20.38 -11.07 6.87
C LEU A 78 19.53 -10.50 8.02
N VAL A 79 18.41 -11.13 8.31
CA VAL A 79 17.56 -10.74 9.43
C VAL A 79 18.28 -10.96 10.76
N SER A 80 18.89 -12.12 10.94
CA SER A 80 19.61 -12.46 12.16
C SER A 80 20.80 -11.53 12.41
N ALA A 81 21.46 -11.11 11.35
CA ALA A 81 22.60 -10.18 11.45
C ALA A 81 22.20 -8.74 11.67
N GLY A 82 20.90 -8.42 11.60
CA GLY A 82 20.39 -7.07 11.84
C GLY A 82 20.39 -6.16 10.62
N PHE A 83 20.68 -6.68 9.43
CA PHE A 83 20.66 -5.88 8.20
C PHE A 83 19.26 -5.76 7.59
N LEU A 84 18.36 -6.68 7.92
CA LEU A 84 16.94 -6.60 7.56
C LEU A 84 16.09 -6.70 8.81
N HIS A 85 15.00 -5.95 8.82
CA HIS A 85 14.04 -6.03 9.91
C HIS A 85 13.22 -7.33 9.84
N SER A 86 12.83 -7.71 8.64
CA SER A 86 12.08 -8.95 8.40
C SER A 86 12.36 -9.42 6.98
N ALA A 87 12.16 -10.72 6.74
CA ALA A 87 12.37 -11.29 5.40
C ALA A 87 11.14 -11.01 4.54
N PRO A 88 11.28 -10.27 3.41
CA PRO A 88 10.17 -10.06 2.51
C PRO A 88 9.77 -11.34 1.80
N THR A 89 8.47 -11.50 1.54
CA THR A 89 7.93 -12.69 0.88
C THR A 89 7.88 -12.56 -0.64
N ASP A 90 8.02 -11.35 -1.16
CA ASP A 90 7.96 -11.04 -2.59
C ASP A 90 9.35 -10.99 -3.25
N VAL A 91 10.37 -11.46 -2.55
CA VAL A 91 11.75 -11.48 -3.04
C VAL A 91 12.33 -12.86 -2.89
N THR A 92 13.01 -13.32 -3.93
CA THR A 92 13.81 -14.56 -3.89
C THR A 92 15.28 -14.22 -3.76
N TYR A 93 15.93 -14.81 -2.78
CA TYR A 93 17.35 -14.64 -2.53
C TYR A 93 18.09 -15.93 -2.84
N THR A 94 19.07 -15.87 -3.73
CA THR A 94 19.93 -17.00 -4.05
C THR A 94 21.35 -16.64 -3.67
N THR A 95 21.94 -17.45 -2.81
CA THR A 95 23.32 -17.23 -2.37
C THR A 95 24.28 -17.39 -3.55
N GLY A 96 25.33 -16.59 -3.54
CA GLY A 96 26.31 -16.59 -4.61
C GLY A 96 27.32 -15.48 -4.37
N SER A 97 28.18 -15.26 -5.36
CA SER A 97 29.18 -14.18 -5.27
C SER A 97 29.26 -13.46 -6.61
N PRO A 98 28.41 -12.41 -6.80
CA PRO A 98 27.46 -11.85 -5.85
C PRO A 98 26.18 -12.68 -5.70
N ALA A 99 25.45 -12.42 -4.59
CA ALA A 99 24.14 -13.03 -4.38
C ALA A 99 23.15 -12.50 -5.41
N THR A 100 22.21 -13.34 -5.81
CA THR A 100 21.17 -12.97 -6.77
C THR A 100 19.86 -12.68 -6.04
N ILE A 101 19.31 -11.50 -6.26
CA ILE A 101 18.04 -11.08 -5.67
C ILE A 101 17.06 -10.82 -6.81
N ALA A 102 15.91 -11.46 -6.77
CA ALA A 102 14.92 -11.37 -7.82
C ALA A 102 13.52 -11.26 -7.23
N PRO A 103 12.59 -10.63 -7.97
CA PRO A 103 11.20 -10.60 -7.53
C PRO A 103 10.58 -11.99 -7.55
N ASN A 104 9.64 -12.22 -6.63
CA ASN A 104 8.96 -13.50 -6.47
C ASN A 104 7.46 -13.29 -6.54
N GLY A 105 6.86 -13.68 -7.64
CA GLY A 105 5.41 -13.72 -7.78
C GLY A 105 4.72 -12.39 -8.05
N VAL A 106 5.46 -11.30 -8.22
CA VAL A 106 4.88 -10.00 -8.52
C VAL A 106 5.19 -9.61 -9.96
N THR A 107 4.16 -9.59 -10.79
CA THR A 107 4.30 -9.20 -12.20
C THR A 107 4.65 -7.71 -12.30
N GLY A 108 5.63 -7.39 -13.11
CA GLY A 108 6.06 -6.02 -13.33
C GLY A 108 7.07 -5.49 -12.33
N CYS A 109 7.44 -6.30 -11.37
CA CYS A 109 8.52 -5.99 -10.44
C CYS A 109 9.89 -6.42 -11.01
#